data_c3782e14bdcb8395023a6746d9144203
#
_entry.id   c3782e14bdcb8395023a6746d9144203
#
_cell.length_a   1.000
_cell.length_b   1.000
_cell.length_c   1.000
_cell.angle_alpha   90.00
_cell.angle_beta   90.00
_cell.angle_gamma   90.00
#
_symmetry.space_group_name_H-M   'P 1'
#
loop_
_entity.id
_entity.type
_entity.pdbx_description
1 polymer ?
#
loop_
_entity_poly.entity_id
_entity_poly.type
_entity_poly.pdbx_seq_one_letter_code
_entity_poly.pdbx_strand_id
1 'polypeptide(L)'
;MTGDQIRRGGPEDLPLLEPLWVSVHHRHVESMPELAPYVDDATTWAVRRDLYSELLAKPDTVLLLASAGEALVGYGLAHVMSAEESWAGDTWITGPRIGEIESLAVLPDHRGRGLGTRLFDRLEHELRLQGVTDLVIGLLPCNTGAARLYDRRGFRPTWM
;
A
#
# COMPACT_ATOMS: atom_id res chain seq x y z
N MET A 1 27.63 5.74 5.14
CA MET A 1 26.38 5.11 5.66
C MET A 1 25.30 5.26 4.61
N THR A 2 24.92 4.15 4.03
CA THR A 2 23.81 4.13 3.08
C THR A 2 22.51 4.08 3.90
N GLY A 3 21.75 5.17 3.89
CA GLY A 3 20.39 5.18 4.42
C GLY A 3 19.46 4.32 3.56
N ASP A 4 18.24 4.09 4.05
CA ASP A 4 17.22 3.38 3.29
C ASP A 4 16.95 4.11 1.98
N GLN A 5 16.89 3.37 0.88
CA GLN A 5 16.65 3.90 -0.46
C GLN A 5 15.27 3.49 -0.96
N ILE A 6 14.60 4.41 -1.64
CA ILE A 6 13.32 4.17 -2.29
C ILE A 6 13.51 4.31 -3.80
N ARG A 7 13.09 3.29 -4.57
CA ARG A 7 13.12 3.32 -6.02
C ARG A 7 11.76 2.96 -6.62
N ARG A 8 11.55 3.37 -7.85
CA ARG A 8 10.41 2.92 -8.63
C ARG A 8 10.61 1.47 -9.07
N GLY A 9 9.57 0.64 -8.88
CA GLY A 9 9.55 -0.75 -9.36
C GLY A 9 8.59 -0.93 -10.52
N GLY A 10 8.55 -2.15 -11.01
CA GLY A 10 7.68 -2.57 -12.10
C GLY A 10 7.26 -4.03 -11.98
N PRO A 11 6.58 -4.58 -13.01
CA PRO A 11 6.10 -5.97 -12.99
C PRO A 11 7.20 -7.01 -12.74
N GLU A 12 8.41 -6.75 -13.16
CA GLU A 12 9.58 -7.62 -12.96
C GLU A 12 9.97 -7.77 -11.48
N ASP A 13 9.58 -6.81 -10.64
CA ASP A 13 9.89 -6.83 -9.21
C ASP A 13 8.85 -7.61 -8.39
N LEU A 14 7.75 -8.02 -9.00
CA LEU A 14 6.62 -8.66 -8.31
C LEU A 14 7.04 -9.83 -7.41
N PRO A 15 7.90 -10.76 -7.84
CA PRO A 15 8.32 -11.86 -6.97
C PRO A 15 9.02 -11.43 -5.68
N LEU A 16 9.63 -10.27 -5.66
CA LEU A 16 10.34 -9.74 -4.48
C LEU A 16 9.39 -9.33 -3.36
N LEU A 17 8.11 -9.14 -3.67
CA LEU A 17 7.11 -8.67 -2.70
C LEU A 17 6.58 -9.78 -1.80
N GLU A 18 6.78 -11.06 -2.14
CA GLU A 18 6.22 -12.18 -1.39
C GLU A 18 6.51 -12.12 0.11
N PRO A 19 7.78 -12.04 0.57
CA PRO A 19 8.06 -12.00 2.01
C PRO A 19 7.48 -10.75 2.69
N LEU A 20 7.39 -9.65 1.97
CA LEU A 20 6.80 -8.42 2.49
C LEU A 20 5.29 -8.55 2.68
N TRP A 21 4.60 -9.11 1.68
CA TRP A 21 3.16 -9.37 1.80
C TRP A 21 2.85 -10.41 2.88
N VAL A 22 3.63 -11.48 2.97
CA VAL A 22 3.46 -12.50 4.01
C VAL A 22 3.59 -11.87 5.40
N SER A 23 4.52 -10.93 5.58
CA SER A 23 4.63 -10.16 6.83
C SER A 23 3.37 -9.37 7.15
N VAL A 24 2.74 -8.76 6.14
CA VAL A 24 1.44 -8.07 6.31
C VAL A 24 0.34 -9.05 6.70
N HIS A 25 0.29 -10.20 6.03
CA HIS A 25 -0.67 -11.26 6.34
C HIS A 25 -0.55 -11.74 7.79
N HIS A 26 0.66 -12.00 8.26
CA HIS A 26 0.91 -12.39 9.65
C HIS A 26 0.43 -11.32 10.62
N ARG A 27 0.64 -10.05 10.31
CA ARG A 27 0.12 -8.96 11.14
C ARG A 27 -1.41 -8.95 11.20
N HIS A 28 -2.09 -9.25 10.09
CA HIS A 28 -3.55 -9.38 10.08
C HIS A 28 -4.01 -10.51 11.00
N VAL A 29 -3.36 -11.67 10.90
CA VAL A 29 -3.66 -12.84 11.73
C VAL A 29 -3.46 -12.52 13.22
N GLU A 30 -2.35 -11.90 13.56
CA GLU A 30 -2.03 -11.53 14.95
C GLU A 30 -2.97 -10.47 15.51
N SER A 31 -3.41 -9.55 14.66
CA SER A 31 -4.27 -8.43 15.07
C SER A 31 -5.73 -8.82 15.24
N MET A 32 -6.18 -9.86 14.55
CA MET A 32 -7.58 -10.28 14.55
C MET A 32 -7.69 -11.81 14.65
N PRO A 33 -7.21 -12.40 15.76
CA PRO A 33 -7.22 -13.86 15.91
C PRO A 33 -8.65 -14.46 15.93
N GLU A 34 -9.65 -13.66 16.27
CA GLU A 34 -11.06 -14.04 16.29
C GLU A 34 -11.63 -14.36 14.91
N LEU A 35 -10.96 -13.94 13.85
CA LEU A 35 -11.37 -14.23 12.47
C LEU A 35 -10.79 -15.53 11.91
N ALA A 36 -10.02 -16.27 12.72
CA ALA A 36 -9.50 -17.57 12.30
C ALA A 36 -10.65 -18.54 11.91
N PRO A 37 -10.44 -19.49 10.95
CA PRO A 37 -9.15 -19.81 10.33
C PRO A 37 -8.76 -18.87 9.17
N TYR A 38 -7.46 -18.65 9.01
CA TYR A 38 -6.90 -17.88 7.91
C TYR A 38 -6.34 -18.80 6.83
N VAL A 39 -6.25 -18.28 5.61
CA VAL A 39 -5.53 -18.98 4.54
C VAL A 39 -4.01 -19.01 4.85
N ASP A 40 -3.32 -20.02 4.33
CA ASP A 40 -1.88 -20.13 4.49
C ASP A 40 -1.09 -19.08 3.67
N ASP A 41 0.20 -18.98 3.94
CA ASP A 41 1.06 -17.99 3.32
C ASP A 41 1.13 -18.14 1.79
N ALA A 42 1.19 -19.38 1.29
CA ALA A 42 1.24 -19.63 -0.14
C ALA A 42 -0.06 -19.21 -0.84
N THR A 43 -1.19 -19.48 -0.22
CA THR A 43 -2.51 -19.12 -0.76
C THR A 43 -2.70 -17.61 -0.77
N THR A 44 -2.42 -16.93 0.35
CA THR A 44 -2.56 -15.46 0.39
C THR A 44 -1.65 -14.77 -0.61
N TRP A 45 -0.42 -15.26 -0.77
CA TRP A 45 0.49 -14.69 -1.76
C TRP A 45 0.00 -14.93 -3.19
N ALA A 46 -0.47 -16.13 -3.52
CA ALA A 46 -0.97 -16.42 -4.86
C ALA A 46 -2.10 -15.48 -5.28
N VAL A 47 -3.06 -15.25 -4.38
CA VAL A 47 -4.18 -14.33 -4.62
C VAL A 47 -3.68 -12.88 -4.75
N ARG A 48 -2.80 -12.47 -3.85
CA ARG A 48 -2.27 -11.10 -3.86
C ARG A 48 -1.40 -10.82 -5.08
N ARG A 49 -0.57 -11.78 -5.45
CA ARG A 49 0.26 -11.69 -6.64
C ARG A 49 -0.58 -11.49 -7.91
N ASP A 50 -1.68 -12.21 -8.03
CA ASP A 50 -2.55 -12.09 -9.21
C ASP A 50 -3.18 -10.69 -9.27
N LEU A 51 -3.67 -10.16 -8.15
CA LEU A 51 -4.16 -8.79 -8.07
C LEU A 51 -3.06 -7.77 -8.45
N TYR A 52 -1.88 -7.90 -7.88
CA TYR A 52 -0.79 -6.97 -8.16
C TYR A 52 -0.34 -7.05 -9.62
N SER A 53 -0.34 -8.24 -10.21
CA SER A 53 -0.03 -8.42 -11.63
C SER A 53 -1.01 -7.65 -12.51
N GLU A 54 -2.30 -7.72 -12.21
CA GLU A 54 -3.33 -6.97 -12.92
C GLU A 54 -3.14 -5.45 -12.76
N LEU A 55 -2.88 -4.99 -11.55
CA LEU A 55 -2.65 -3.57 -11.29
C LEU A 55 -1.39 -3.07 -12.00
N LEU A 56 -0.30 -3.81 -11.93
CA LEU A 56 0.97 -3.43 -12.56
C LEU A 56 0.93 -3.46 -14.09
N ALA A 57 -0.06 -4.13 -14.69
CA ALA A 57 -0.29 -4.05 -16.13
C ALA A 57 -0.85 -2.69 -16.57
N LYS A 58 -1.38 -1.91 -15.65
CA LYS A 58 -1.88 -0.55 -15.93
C LYS A 58 -0.74 0.45 -15.86
N PRO A 59 -0.62 1.38 -16.84
CA PRO A 59 0.49 2.33 -16.88
C PRO A 59 0.50 3.33 -15.72
N ASP A 60 -0.65 3.56 -15.08
CA ASP A 60 -0.81 4.55 -14.00
C ASP A 60 -0.44 3.98 -12.62
N THR A 61 -0.24 2.68 -12.50
CA THR A 61 0.10 2.04 -11.23
C THR A 61 1.51 2.44 -10.79
N VAL A 62 1.64 2.75 -9.51
CA VAL A 62 2.91 3.14 -8.90
C VAL A 62 3.32 2.07 -7.91
N LEU A 63 4.46 1.44 -8.15
CA LEU A 63 5.13 0.56 -7.20
C LEU A 63 6.42 1.23 -6.74
N LEU A 64 6.57 1.36 -5.43
CA LEU A 64 7.80 1.84 -4.81
C LEU A 64 8.40 0.73 -3.95
N LEU A 65 9.71 0.59 -4.02
CA LEU A 65 10.46 -0.41 -3.28
C LEU A 65 11.46 0.29 -2.37
N ALA A 66 11.49 -0.10 -1.11
CA ALA A 66 12.40 0.44 -0.10
C ALA A 66 13.43 -0.62 0.29
N SER A 67 14.70 -0.26 0.22
CA SER A 67 15.82 -1.15 0.53
C SER A 67 16.66 -0.60 1.67
N ALA A 68 17.14 -1.49 2.52
CA ALA A 68 18.21 -1.22 3.49
C ALA A 68 19.43 -2.05 3.02
N GLY A 69 20.46 -1.37 2.49
CA GLY A 69 21.54 -2.07 1.78
C GLY A 69 20.97 -2.81 0.56
N GLU A 70 21.25 -4.11 0.45
CA GLU A 70 20.75 -4.95 -0.63
C GLU A 70 19.40 -5.61 -0.33
N ALA A 71 18.93 -5.50 0.92
CA ALA A 71 17.68 -6.14 1.35
C ALA A 71 16.48 -5.25 1.09
N LEU A 72 15.43 -5.81 0.49
CA LEU A 72 14.14 -5.15 0.34
C LEU A 72 13.41 -5.22 1.69
N VAL A 73 13.03 -4.07 2.24
CA VAL A 73 12.45 -3.98 3.59
C VAL A 73 11.08 -3.31 3.64
N GLY A 74 10.61 -2.81 2.51
CA GLY A 74 9.29 -2.20 2.42
C GLY A 74 8.86 -1.97 1.00
N TYR A 75 7.57 -1.74 0.81
CA TYR A 75 7.03 -1.33 -0.49
C TYR A 75 5.73 -0.55 -0.33
N GLY A 76 5.40 0.19 -1.35
CA GLY A 76 4.11 0.82 -1.50
C GLY A 76 3.57 0.59 -2.90
N LEU A 77 2.30 0.26 -3.00
CA LEU A 77 1.60 0.07 -4.28
C LEU A 77 0.34 0.92 -4.29
N ALA A 78 0.19 1.71 -5.33
CA ALA A 78 -1.00 2.52 -5.55
C ALA A 78 -1.41 2.45 -7.02
N HIS A 79 -2.70 2.57 -7.27
CA HIS A 79 -3.22 2.62 -8.63
C HIS A 79 -4.22 3.76 -8.78
N VAL A 80 -4.57 4.06 -10.01
CA VAL A 80 -5.47 5.16 -10.36
C VAL A 80 -6.74 4.58 -10.96
N MET A 81 -7.88 5.13 -10.54
CA MET A 81 -9.18 4.81 -11.10
C MET A 81 -9.93 6.10 -11.41
N SER A 82 -10.95 6.02 -12.27
CA SER A 82 -11.85 7.13 -12.51
C SER A 82 -12.84 7.29 -11.34
N ALA A 83 -13.46 8.47 -11.26
CA ALA A 83 -14.51 8.72 -10.26
C ALA A 83 -15.67 7.72 -10.37
N GLU A 84 -16.02 7.31 -11.60
CA GLU A 84 -17.09 6.35 -11.84
C GLU A 84 -16.74 4.92 -11.36
N GLU A 85 -15.48 4.57 -11.36
CA GLU A 85 -15.02 3.25 -10.90
C GLU A 85 -14.90 3.17 -9.38
N SER A 86 -14.86 4.31 -8.71
CA SER A 86 -14.67 4.39 -7.27
C SER A 86 -16.00 4.50 -6.53
N TRP A 87 -16.13 3.75 -5.44
CA TRP A 87 -17.26 3.89 -4.51
C TRP A 87 -17.37 5.32 -3.93
N ALA A 88 -16.26 6.07 -3.88
CA ALA A 88 -16.29 7.44 -3.36
C ALA A 88 -17.04 8.39 -4.29
N GLY A 89 -17.02 8.13 -5.59
CA GLY A 89 -17.64 8.98 -6.59
C GLY A 89 -19.18 8.99 -6.57
N ASP A 90 -19.80 8.02 -5.92
CA ASP A 90 -21.27 8.01 -5.79
C ASP A 90 -21.76 8.86 -4.62
N THR A 91 -20.87 9.25 -3.72
CA THR A 91 -21.24 9.96 -2.48
C THR A 91 -20.61 11.36 -2.42
N TRP A 92 -19.39 11.50 -2.88
CA TRP A 92 -18.65 12.76 -2.81
C TRP A 92 -18.30 13.30 -4.18
N ILE A 93 -18.23 14.62 -4.29
CA ILE A 93 -17.65 15.27 -5.46
C ILE A 93 -16.13 15.13 -5.36
N THR A 94 -15.56 14.30 -6.21
CA THR A 94 -14.13 14.08 -6.33
C THR A 94 -13.60 14.68 -7.63
N GLY A 95 -12.28 14.75 -7.77
CA GLY A 95 -11.68 14.95 -9.08
C GLY A 95 -11.90 13.73 -9.99
N PRO A 96 -11.58 13.85 -11.28
CA PRO A 96 -11.82 12.76 -12.24
C PRO A 96 -10.93 11.53 -12.01
N ARG A 97 -9.80 11.69 -11.34
CA ARG A 97 -8.81 10.64 -11.08
C ARG A 97 -8.61 10.47 -9.59
N ILE A 98 -8.88 9.27 -9.11
CA ILE A 98 -8.76 8.89 -7.70
C ILE A 98 -7.62 7.89 -7.57
N GLY A 99 -6.71 8.13 -6.63
CA GLY A 99 -5.65 7.19 -6.27
C GLY A 99 -6.11 6.30 -5.14
N GLU A 100 -5.90 4.99 -5.28
CA GLU A 100 -6.07 4.05 -4.17
C GLU A 100 -4.70 3.53 -3.75
N ILE A 101 -4.38 3.68 -2.47
CA ILE A 101 -3.20 3.05 -1.89
C ILE A 101 -3.60 1.64 -1.52
N GLU A 102 -3.18 0.69 -2.35
CA GLU A 102 -3.52 -0.72 -2.20
C GLU A 102 -2.73 -1.37 -1.07
N SER A 103 -1.46 -1.03 -0.95
CA SER A 103 -0.58 -1.57 0.09
C SER A 103 0.51 -0.60 0.46
N LEU A 104 0.83 -0.57 1.75
CA LEU A 104 1.98 0.13 2.30
C LEU A 104 2.54 -0.73 3.43
N ALA A 105 3.70 -1.28 3.24
CA ALA A 105 4.28 -2.25 4.16
C ALA A 105 5.75 -1.97 4.44
N VAL A 106 6.14 -2.13 5.69
CA VAL A 106 7.53 -2.10 6.15
C VAL A 106 7.73 -3.29 7.09
N LEU A 107 8.81 -4.04 6.88
CA LEU A 107 9.14 -5.17 7.75
C LEU A 107 9.27 -4.72 9.22
N PRO A 108 8.88 -5.58 10.19
CA PRO A 108 8.84 -5.19 11.61
C PRO A 108 10.14 -4.58 12.13
N ASP A 109 11.29 -5.15 11.76
CA ASP A 109 12.61 -4.70 12.24
C ASP A 109 13.04 -3.34 11.66
N HIS A 110 12.33 -2.85 10.65
CA HIS A 110 12.62 -1.58 9.98
C HIS A 110 11.55 -0.51 10.23
N ARG A 111 10.58 -0.79 11.09
CA ARG A 111 9.55 0.17 11.51
C ARG A 111 10.10 1.18 12.51
N GLY A 112 9.38 2.31 12.69
CA GLY A 112 9.77 3.34 13.63
C GLY A 112 10.92 4.25 13.17
N ARG A 113 11.32 4.17 11.90
CA ARG A 113 12.40 4.97 11.30
C ARG A 113 11.90 5.98 10.26
N GLY A 114 10.59 6.14 10.15
CA GLY A 114 9.98 7.04 9.18
C GLY A 114 9.91 6.51 7.74
N LEU A 115 10.26 5.24 7.50
CA LEU A 115 10.28 4.66 6.17
C LEU A 115 8.87 4.57 5.56
N GLY A 116 7.89 4.17 6.35
CA GLY A 116 6.48 4.15 5.91
C GLY A 116 5.98 5.53 5.50
N THR A 117 6.35 6.56 6.26
CA THR A 117 6.02 7.95 5.92
C THR A 117 6.68 8.38 4.62
N ARG A 118 7.94 8.05 4.41
CA ARG A 118 8.66 8.36 3.17
C ARG A 118 8.07 7.65 1.96
N LEU A 119 7.69 6.39 2.11
CA LEU A 119 7.00 5.63 1.06
C LEU A 119 5.66 6.28 0.72
N PHE A 120 4.87 6.63 1.73
CA PHE A 120 3.60 7.31 1.53
C PHE A 120 3.78 8.65 0.81
N ASP A 121 4.69 9.49 1.29
CA ASP A 121 4.94 10.81 0.70
C ASP A 121 5.36 10.69 -0.78
N ARG A 122 6.17 9.70 -1.10
CA ARG A 122 6.60 9.45 -2.47
C ARG A 122 5.45 8.91 -3.34
N LEU A 123 4.60 8.01 -2.82
CA LEU A 123 3.40 7.55 -3.53
C LEU A 123 2.47 8.72 -3.83
N GLU A 124 2.19 9.56 -2.85
CA GLU A 124 1.35 10.74 -3.04
C GLU A 124 1.92 11.65 -4.11
N HIS A 125 3.22 11.92 -4.07
CA HIS A 125 3.90 12.75 -5.06
C HIS A 125 3.73 12.19 -6.47
N GLU A 126 4.01 10.90 -6.66
CA GLU A 126 3.89 10.23 -7.96
C GLU A 126 2.44 10.26 -8.50
N LEU A 127 1.47 10.05 -7.62
CA LEU A 127 0.06 10.11 -7.99
C LEU A 127 -0.37 11.54 -8.37
N ARG A 128 0.09 12.55 -7.64
CA ARG A 128 -0.22 13.95 -7.97
C ARG A 128 0.36 14.37 -9.33
N LEU A 129 1.53 13.85 -9.69
CA LEU A 129 2.11 14.07 -11.02
C LEU A 129 1.22 13.50 -12.13
N GLN A 130 0.37 12.53 -11.83
CA GLN A 130 -0.58 11.93 -12.76
C GLN A 130 -1.97 12.62 -12.74
N GLY A 131 -2.10 13.74 -12.04
CA GLY A 131 -3.36 14.46 -11.96
C GLY A 131 -4.35 13.93 -10.93
N VAL A 132 -3.90 13.05 -10.02
CA VAL A 132 -4.73 12.55 -8.91
C VAL A 132 -4.90 13.65 -7.86
N THR A 133 -6.13 13.92 -7.45
CA THR A 133 -6.46 14.92 -6.44
C THR A 133 -7.04 14.31 -5.16
N ASP A 134 -7.58 13.12 -5.27
CA ASP A 134 -8.25 12.43 -4.16
C ASP A 134 -7.62 11.07 -3.95
N LEU A 135 -7.39 10.71 -2.69
CA LEU A 135 -6.80 9.42 -2.31
C LEU A 135 -7.75 8.65 -1.41
N VAL A 136 -7.83 7.35 -1.63
CA VAL A 136 -8.53 6.42 -0.74
C VAL A 136 -7.57 5.33 -0.27
N ILE A 137 -7.83 4.81 0.91
CA ILE A 137 -7.05 3.71 1.48
C ILE A 137 -7.92 2.86 2.40
N GLY A 138 -7.78 1.54 2.30
CA GLY A 138 -8.34 0.60 3.25
C GLY A 138 -7.39 0.40 4.44
N LEU A 139 -7.93 0.34 5.63
CA LEU A 139 -7.15 0.21 6.85
C LEU A 139 -7.86 -0.70 7.85
N LEU A 140 -7.12 -1.64 8.44
CA LEU A 140 -7.64 -2.41 9.56
C LEU A 140 -7.79 -1.54 10.79
N PRO A 141 -8.93 -1.59 11.50
CA PRO A 141 -9.18 -0.75 12.68
C PRO A 141 -8.12 -0.88 13.78
N CYS A 142 -7.51 -2.06 13.90
CA CYS A 142 -6.46 -2.32 14.89
C CYS A 142 -5.08 -1.77 14.49
N ASN A 143 -4.89 -1.32 13.26
CA ASN A 143 -3.63 -0.75 12.79
C ASN A 143 -3.52 0.73 13.18
N THR A 144 -3.33 0.99 14.47
CA THR A 144 -3.30 2.35 15.03
C THR A 144 -2.12 3.18 14.52
N GLY A 145 -1.00 2.55 14.22
CA GLY A 145 0.18 3.24 13.68
C GLY A 145 -0.08 3.82 12.30
N ALA A 146 -0.68 3.02 11.41
CA ALA A 146 -1.07 3.49 10.09
C ALA A 146 -2.19 4.54 10.17
N ALA A 147 -3.17 4.35 11.07
CA ALA A 147 -4.24 5.33 11.29
C ALA A 147 -3.68 6.70 11.66
N ARG A 148 -2.68 6.76 12.53
CA ARG A 148 -2.01 8.02 12.91
C ARG A 148 -1.28 8.66 11.74
N LEU A 149 -0.61 7.85 10.91
CA LEU A 149 0.07 8.35 9.72
C LEU A 149 -0.94 9.02 8.78
N TYR A 150 -2.03 8.33 8.48
CA TYR A 150 -3.04 8.83 7.54
C TYR A 150 -3.78 10.05 8.10
N ASP A 151 -4.11 10.04 9.39
CA ASP A 151 -4.71 11.21 10.05
C ASP A 151 -3.83 12.45 9.91
N ARG A 152 -2.53 12.32 10.18
CA ARG A 152 -1.57 13.43 10.01
C ARG A 152 -1.46 13.91 8.56
N ARG A 153 -1.79 13.06 7.59
CA ARG A 153 -1.78 13.39 6.15
C ARG A 153 -3.13 13.88 5.63
N GLY A 154 -4.10 14.08 6.53
CA GLY A 154 -5.41 14.66 6.19
C GLY A 154 -6.48 13.66 5.79
N PHE A 155 -6.23 12.37 5.93
CA PHE A 155 -7.27 11.36 5.71
C PHE A 155 -8.32 11.41 6.81
N ARG A 156 -9.54 11.07 6.45
CA ARG A 156 -10.67 10.95 7.38
C ARG A 156 -11.33 9.60 7.22
N PRO A 157 -11.74 8.96 8.34
CA PRO A 157 -12.59 7.77 8.25
C PRO A 157 -13.89 8.09 7.52
N THR A 158 -14.23 7.29 6.53
CA THR A 158 -15.45 7.45 5.72
C THR A 158 -16.40 6.28 5.85
N TRP A 159 -15.86 5.09 6.12
CA TRP A 159 -16.65 3.88 6.38
C TRP A 159 -16.11 3.19 7.65
N MET A 160 -17.04 2.65 8.46
CA MET A 160 -16.73 1.81 9.62
C MET A 160 -17.66 0.60 9.62
#